data_0b4f18de1728a852679344d7ab6e2101
#
_entry.id   0b4f18de1728a852679344d7ab6e2101
#
_cell.length_a   1.000
_cell.length_b   1.000
_cell.length_c   1.000
_cell.angle_alpha   90.00
_cell.angle_beta   90.00
_cell.angle_gamma   90.00
#
_symmetry.space_group_name_H-M   'P 1'
#
loop_
_entity.id
_entity.type
_entity.pdbx_description
1 polymer ?
#
loop_
_entity_poly.entity_id
_entity_poly.type
_entity_poly.pdbx_seq_one_letter_code
_entity_poly.pdbx_strand_id
1 'polypeptide(L)'
;MLSSMHSTLGAFISPMLRRPKRLQMAALCHRGQGDDKEYLLVTSRDTGRWIIPKGWPVRGLKSNETALQEAWEEAGVKNSSASAQPIGRYNYQKHLGGGYAVPVETLVYSVAVNELSDDFPEAHERTRKWVSATLAAAMVQEPELKAIFCAR
;
A
#
# COMPACT_ATOMS: atom_id res chain seq x y z
N MET A 1 37.55 -30.35 3.05
CA MET A 1 36.33 -30.92 3.66
C MET A 1 35.66 -29.98 4.66
N LEU A 2 36.41 -29.36 5.56
CA LEU A 2 35.83 -28.43 6.55
C LEU A 2 35.28 -27.13 5.94
N SER A 3 35.81 -26.63 4.84
CA SER A 3 35.35 -25.40 4.18
C SER A 3 33.98 -25.56 3.47
N SER A 4 33.64 -26.77 3.00
CA SER A 4 32.37 -27.01 2.33
C SER A 4 31.20 -27.10 3.31
N MET A 5 31.46 -27.56 4.55
CA MET A 5 30.43 -27.62 5.59
C MET A 5 30.08 -26.21 6.12
N HIS A 6 31.05 -25.31 6.17
CA HIS A 6 30.80 -23.92 6.58
C HIS A 6 29.94 -23.14 5.58
N SER A 7 30.13 -23.37 4.29
CA SER A 7 29.33 -22.71 3.26
C SER A 7 27.88 -23.19 3.26
N THR A 8 27.66 -24.47 3.56
CA THR A 8 26.32 -25.04 3.64
C THR A 8 25.54 -24.53 4.86
N LEU A 9 26.20 -24.37 5.98
CA LEU A 9 25.61 -23.81 7.19
C LEU A 9 25.26 -22.32 7.01
N GLY A 10 26.14 -21.55 6.37
CA GLY A 10 25.92 -20.15 6.07
C GLY A 10 24.70 -19.92 5.14
N ALA A 11 24.53 -20.81 4.13
CA ALA A 11 23.37 -20.75 3.22
C ALA A 11 22.06 -21.11 3.93
N PHE A 12 22.10 -21.95 4.97
CA PHE A 12 20.91 -22.32 5.75
C PHE A 12 20.52 -21.25 6.78
N ILE A 13 21.49 -20.62 7.42
CA ILE A 13 21.27 -19.63 8.48
C ILE A 13 20.87 -18.27 7.89
N SER A 14 21.43 -17.90 6.73
CA SER A 14 21.17 -16.60 6.10
C SER A 14 19.67 -16.35 5.78
N PRO A 15 18.89 -17.30 5.23
CA PRO A 15 17.45 -17.14 5.04
C PRO A 15 16.67 -17.08 6.35
N MET A 16 17.13 -17.73 7.41
CA MET A 16 16.46 -17.71 8.73
C MET A 16 16.67 -16.39 9.48
N LEU A 17 17.80 -15.72 9.25
CA LEU A 17 18.12 -14.42 9.84
C LEU A 17 17.43 -13.27 9.09
N ARG A 18 17.07 -13.47 7.83
CA ARG A 18 16.29 -12.54 7.04
C ARG A 18 14.82 -12.89 7.21
N ARG A 19 14.14 -12.19 8.11
CA ARG A 19 12.68 -12.31 8.18
C ARG A 19 12.09 -11.94 6.83
N PRO A 20 11.29 -12.82 6.19
CA PRO A 20 10.62 -12.46 4.95
C PRO A 20 9.76 -11.23 5.20
N LYS A 21 9.80 -10.28 4.29
CA LYS A 21 8.93 -9.11 4.33
C LYS A 21 7.48 -9.58 4.24
N ARG A 22 6.64 -9.02 5.09
CA ARG A 22 5.20 -9.19 4.96
C ARG A 22 4.71 -8.38 3.78
N LEU A 23 3.71 -8.90 3.09
CA LEU A 23 3.19 -8.30 1.87
C LEU A 23 1.83 -7.66 2.13
N GLN A 24 1.64 -6.43 1.69
CA GLN A 24 0.35 -5.76 1.62
C GLN A 24 0.01 -5.38 0.19
N MET A 25 -1.25 -5.12 -0.07
CA MET A 25 -1.76 -4.62 -1.34
C MET A 25 -2.36 -3.25 -1.11
N ALA A 26 -2.04 -2.30 -1.99
CA ALA A 26 -2.51 -0.94 -1.91
C ALA A 26 -3.20 -0.49 -3.19
N ALA A 27 -4.12 0.44 -3.05
CA ALA A 27 -4.85 1.04 -4.15
C ALA A 27 -4.41 2.49 -4.36
N LEU A 28 -3.84 2.78 -5.52
CA LEU A 28 -3.59 4.14 -5.98
C LEU A 28 -4.84 4.62 -6.72
N CYS A 29 -5.78 5.17 -5.96
CA CYS A 29 -7.07 5.60 -6.48
C CYS A 29 -6.95 6.96 -7.15
N HIS A 30 -7.44 7.07 -8.38
CA HIS A 30 -7.33 8.29 -9.16
C HIS A 30 -8.64 8.62 -9.90
N ARG A 31 -8.79 9.89 -10.25
CA ARG A 31 -9.85 10.42 -11.10
C ARG A 31 -9.28 11.54 -11.98
N GLY A 32 -10.00 11.92 -13.02
CA GLY A 32 -9.58 12.98 -13.92
C GLY A 32 -8.53 12.52 -14.91
N GLN A 33 -8.07 13.44 -15.75
CA GLN A 33 -7.09 13.18 -16.81
C GLN A 33 -6.11 14.35 -16.94
N GLY A 34 -4.92 14.04 -17.42
CA GLY A 34 -3.89 15.05 -17.67
C GLY A 34 -3.55 15.84 -16.42
N ASP A 35 -3.52 17.16 -16.54
CA ASP A 35 -3.19 18.08 -15.44
C ASP A 35 -4.29 18.12 -14.35
N ASP A 36 -5.51 17.67 -14.67
CA ASP A 36 -6.62 17.61 -13.72
C ASP A 36 -6.67 16.29 -12.95
N LYS A 37 -5.73 15.40 -13.18
CA LYS A 37 -5.69 14.10 -12.52
C LYS A 37 -5.41 14.26 -11.03
N GLU A 38 -6.29 13.66 -10.23
CA GLU A 38 -6.20 13.69 -8.76
C GLU A 38 -6.11 12.29 -8.20
N TYR A 39 -5.51 12.19 -7.02
CA TYR A 39 -5.31 10.95 -6.27
C TYR A 39 -5.96 11.05 -4.91
N LEU A 40 -6.56 9.96 -4.46
CA LEU A 40 -7.26 9.89 -3.20
C LEU A 40 -6.31 9.44 -2.09
N LEU A 41 -6.09 10.29 -1.11
CA LEU A 41 -5.37 9.94 0.11
C LEU A 41 -6.37 9.78 1.26
N VAL A 42 -6.02 8.94 2.21
CA VAL A 42 -6.77 8.73 3.45
C VAL A 42 -5.82 8.87 4.64
N THR A 43 -6.38 9.17 5.82
CA THR A 43 -5.58 9.22 7.05
C THR A 43 -5.42 7.82 7.65
N SER A 44 -4.25 7.52 8.20
CA SER A 44 -4.07 6.30 8.98
C SER A 44 -4.81 6.41 10.31
N ARG A 45 -5.37 5.30 10.80
CA ARG A 45 -6.12 5.29 12.06
C ARG A 45 -5.22 5.53 13.27
N ASP A 46 -3.97 5.06 13.22
CA ASP A 46 -3.06 5.14 14.37
C ASP A 46 -2.43 6.51 14.54
N THR A 47 -1.95 7.12 13.45
CA THR A 47 -1.16 8.34 13.50
C THR A 47 -1.83 9.55 12.86
N GLY A 48 -2.90 9.33 12.07
CA GLY A 48 -3.56 10.38 11.29
C GLY A 48 -2.73 10.90 10.12
N ARG A 49 -1.62 10.26 9.79
CA ARG A 49 -0.79 10.64 8.64
C ARG A 49 -1.46 10.23 7.32
N TRP A 50 -1.12 10.90 6.26
CA TRP A 50 -1.69 10.62 4.94
C TRP A 50 -1.05 9.39 4.30
N ILE A 51 -1.89 8.50 3.84
CA ILE A 51 -1.52 7.21 3.22
C ILE A 51 -2.44 6.91 2.03
N ILE A 52 -2.13 5.86 1.30
CA ILE A 52 -3.07 5.25 0.35
C ILE A 52 -3.75 4.04 1.01
N PRO A 53 -4.99 3.69 0.60
CA PRO A 53 -5.67 2.49 1.12
C PRO A 53 -4.83 1.24 0.90
N LYS A 54 -4.69 0.41 1.93
CA LYS A 54 -3.89 -0.81 1.86
C LYS A 54 -4.25 -1.78 2.98
N GLY A 55 -4.00 -3.04 2.72
CA GLY A 55 -4.21 -4.08 3.73
C GLY A 55 -3.52 -5.40 3.41
N TRP A 56 -3.69 -6.33 4.31
CA TRP A 56 -3.13 -7.67 4.21
C TRP A 56 -3.85 -8.49 3.15
N PRO A 57 -3.19 -9.52 2.58
CA PRO A 57 -3.85 -10.43 1.65
C PRO A 57 -5.12 -11.01 2.25
N VAL A 58 -6.19 -11.04 1.44
CA VAL A 58 -7.47 -11.62 1.84
C VAL A 58 -7.60 -12.98 1.17
N ARG A 59 -7.86 -14.01 1.97
CA ARG A 59 -8.01 -15.37 1.49
C ARG A 59 -9.13 -15.45 0.45
N GLY A 60 -8.83 -16.03 -0.71
CA GLY A 60 -9.77 -16.17 -1.81
C GLY A 60 -9.81 -14.99 -2.78
N LEU A 61 -9.12 -13.88 -2.47
CA LEU A 61 -9.01 -12.74 -3.36
C LEU A 61 -7.64 -12.72 -4.06
N LYS A 62 -7.63 -12.31 -5.32
CA LYS A 62 -6.39 -11.97 -6.02
C LYS A 62 -5.82 -10.68 -5.41
N SER A 63 -4.55 -10.41 -5.65
CA SER A 63 -3.88 -9.24 -5.09
C SER A 63 -4.54 -7.93 -5.48
N ASN A 64 -4.93 -7.76 -6.74
CA ASN A 64 -5.62 -6.56 -7.20
C ASN A 64 -7.05 -6.45 -6.64
N GLU A 65 -7.71 -7.59 -6.39
CA GLU A 65 -9.02 -7.61 -5.73
C GLU A 65 -8.90 -7.21 -4.25
N THR A 66 -7.82 -7.60 -3.59
CA THR A 66 -7.52 -7.15 -2.22
C THR A 66 -7.35 -5.63 -2.18
N ALA A 67 -6.63 -5.06 -3.16
CA ALA A 67 -6.49 -3.60 -3.26
C ALA A 67 -7.84 -2.90 -3.41
N LEU A 68 -8.75 -3.44 -4.22
CA LEU A 68 -10.11 -2.92 -4.37
C LEU A 68 -10.92 -3.03 -3.08
N GLN A 69 -10.79 -4.13 -2.36
CA GLN A 69 -11.46 -4.32 -1.07
C GLN A 69 -11.01 -3.28 -0.05
N GLU A 70 -9.71 -3.01 0.02
CA GLU A 70 -9.17 -1.98 0.91
C GLU A 70 -9.60 -0.58 0.49
N ALA A 71 -9.67 -0.31 -0.80
CA ALA A 71 -10.18 0.96 -1.32
C ALA A 71 -11.64 1.19 -0.93
N TRP A 72 -12.45 0.14 -0.90
CA TRP A 72 -13.81 0.20 -0.40
C TRP A 72 -13.85 0.44 1.12
N GLU A 73 -13.17 -0.41 1.88
CA GLU A 73 -13.23 -0.36 3.35
C GLU A 73 -12.68 0.94 3.93
N GLU A 74 -11.58 1.44 3.39
CA GLU A 74 -10.86 2.61 3.91
C GLU A 74 -11.25 3.92 3.25
N ALA A 75 -11.77 3.89 2.00
CA ALA A 75 -11.98 5.11 1.22
C ALA A 75 -13.35 5.20 0.56
N GLY A 76 -14.18 4.16 0.60
CA GLY A 76 -15.52 4.18 0.01
C GLY A 76 -15.54 4.06 -1.50
N VAL A 77 -14.47 3.56 -2.12
CA VAL A 77 -14.39 3.36 -3.57
C VAL A 77 -15.23 2.15 -3.97
N LYS A 78 -16.20 2.36 -4.87
CA LYS A 78 -17.08 1.29 -5.39
C LYS A 78 -17.11 1.29 -6.90
N ASN A 79 -17.59 0.16 -7.45
CA ASN A 79 -17.83 -0.01 -8.89
C ASN A 79 -16.65 0.43 -9.75
N SER A 80 -15.46 0.16 -9.25
CA SER A 80 -14.20 0.56 -9.85
C SER A 80 -13.35 -0.65 -10.18
N SER A 81 -12.36 -0.48 -11.03
CA SER A 81 -11.49 -1.57 -11.45
C SER A 81 -10.03 -1.27 -11.12
N ALA A 82 -9.28 -2.30 -10.75
CA ALA A 82 -7.86 -2.22 -10.49
C ALA A 82 -7.07 -2.71 -11.70
N SER A 83 -5.86 -2.19 -11.86
CA SER A 83 -4.91 -2.73 -12.83
C SER A 83 -4.66 -4.22 -12.59
N ALA A 84 -4.43 -4.99 -13.67
CA ALA A 84 -4.16 -6.43 -13.54
C ALA A 84 -2.84 -6.69 -12.83
N GLN A 85 -1.84 -5.85 -13.07
CA GLN A 85 -0.50 -5.95 -12.49
C GLN A 85 -0.20 -4.75 -11.59
N PRO A 86 0.69 -4.91 -10.60
CA PRO A 86 1.13 -3.76 -9.80
C PRO A 86 1.81 -2.72 -10.69
N ILE A 87 1.56 -1.44 -10.40
CA ILE A 87 2.22 -0.32 -11.08
C ILE A 87 3.47 0.14 -10.35
N GLY A 88 3.72 -0.37 -9.16
CA GLY A 88 4.87 -0.05 -8.35
C GLY A 88 4.82 -0.78 -7.02
N ARG A 89 5.81 -0.53 -6.22
CA ARG A 89 5.90 -1.08 -4.85
C ARG A 89 6.65 -0.13 -3.95
N TYR A 90 6.36 -0.19 -2.67
CA TYR A 90 7.13 0.56 -1.67
C TYR A 90 7.25 -0.26 -0.39
N ASN A 91 8.26 0.07 0.41
CA ASN A 91 8.52 -0.58 1.68
C ASN A 91 8.30 0.41 2.83
N TYR A 92 7.84 -0.09 3.95
CA TYR A 92 7.74 0.70 5.17
C TYR A 92 7.83 -0.19 6.41
N GLN A 93 8.03 0.44 7.56
CA GLN A 93 8.01 -0.24 8.85
C GLN A 93 6.64 -0.07 9.48
N LYS A 94 5.92 -1.18 9.66
CA LYS A 94 4.62 -1.17 10.33
C LYS A 94 4.83 -1.38 11.82
N HIS A 95 4.37 -0.41 12.61
CA HIS A 95 4.42 -0.51 14.05
C HIS A 95 3.24 -1.32 14.57
N LEU A 96 3.55 -2.40 15.32
CA LEU A 96 2.55 -3.33 15.87
C LEU A 96 2.23 -3.07 17.34
N GLY A 97 2.77 -2.01 17.94
CA GLY A 97 2.65 -1.74 19.36
C GLY A 97 3.79 -2.40 20.16
N GLY A 98 3.94 -2.03 21.44
CA GLY A 98 4.99 -2.58 22.32
C GLY A 98 6.43 -2.34 21.85
N GLY A 99 6.67 -1.34 20.98
CA GLY A 99 7.99 -1.03 20.43
C GLY A 99 8.41 -1.92 19.27
N TYR A 100 7.56 -2.83 18.80
CA TYR A 100 7.85 -3.71 17.67
C TYR A 100 7.46 -3.07 16.36
N ALA A 101 8.35 -3.19 15.35
CA ALA A 101 8.07 -2.84 13.97
C ALA A 101 8.43 -4.01 13.07
N VAL A 102 7.64 -4.22 12.01
CA VAL A 102 7.89 -5.25 11.02
C VAL A 102 8.05 -4.62 9.64
N PRO A 103 9.00 -5.11 8.83
CA PRO A 103 9.14 -4.63 7.46
C PRO A 103 7.99 -5.15 6.60
N VAL A 104 7.38 -4.24 5.84
CA VAL A 104 6.27 -4.56 4.93
C VAL A 104 6.63 -4.09 3.54
N GLU A 105 6.45 -4.96 2.56
CA GLU A 105 6.46 -4.62 1.16
C GLU A 105 5.02 -4.44 0.69
N THR A 106 4.73 -3.35 -0.01
CA THR A 106 3.40 -3.03 -0.47
C THR A 106 3.38 -2.98 -2.00
N LEU A 107 2.55 -3.84 -2.59
CA LEU A 107 2.29 -3.81 -4.04
C LEU A 107 1.18 -2.80 -4.30
N VAL A 108 1.41 -1.88 -5.23
CA VAL A 108 0.49 -0.79 -5.55
C VAL A 108 -0.23 -1.08 -6.86
N TYR A 109 -1.55 -1.09 -6.82
CA TYR A 109 -2.41 -1.25 -8.00
C TYR A 109 -3.11 0.07 -8.32
N SER A 110 -3.16 0.42 -9.60
CA SER A 110 -3.88 1.61 -10.05
C SER A 110 -5.37 1.33 -10.06
N VAL A 111 -6.16 2.23 -9.49
CA VAL A 111 -7.62 2.12 -9.43
C VAL A 111 -8.26 3.39 -9.98
N ALA A 112 -8.89 3.27 -11.14
CA ALA A 112 -9.71 4.33 -11.70
C ALA A 112 -11.05 4.38 -10.95
N VAL A 113 -11.31 5.45 -10.23
CA VAL A 113 -12.51 5.56 -9.38
C VAL A 113 -13.71 5.99 -10.21
N ASN A 114 -14.72 5.13 -10.27
CA ASN A 114 -15.99 5.43 -10.92
C ASN A 114 -17.03 5.99 -9.94
N GLU A 115 -17.01 5.49 -8.71
CA GLU A 115 -17.99 5.88 -7.70
C GLU A 115 -17.34 5.96 -6.32
N LEU A 116 -17.65 7.00 -5.58
CA LEU A 116 -17.20 7.21 -4.22
C LEU A 116 -18.40 7.34 -3.29
N SER A 117 -18.48 6.45 -2.29
CA SER A 117 -19.55 6.48 -1.30
C SER A 117 -19.09 7.23 -0.05
N ASP A 118 -19.99 7.97 0.60
CA ASP A 118 -19.74 8.56 1.91
C ASP A 118 -20.04 7.58 3.05
N ASP A 119 -20.75 6.50 2.75
CA ASP A 119 -21.06 5.42 3.69
C ASP A 119 -20.24 4.18 3.33
N PHE A 120 -19.25 3.90 4.15
CA PHE A 120 -18.32 2.77 3.97
C PHE A 120 -17.78 2.33 5.32
N PRO A 121 -17.17 1.12 5.43
CA PRO A 121 -16.83 0.54 6.73
C PRO A 121 -16.06 1.43 7.69
N GLU A 122 -15.02 2.13 7.21
CA GLU A 122 -14.17 2.96 8.07
C GLU A 122 -14.43 4.47 7.92
N ALA A 123 -15.62 4.85 7.46
CA ALA A 123 -15.98 6.26 7.18
C ALA A 123 -15.79 7.20 8.38
N HIS A 124 -16.05 6.74 9.59
CA HIS A 124 -15.92 7.55 10.81
C HIS A 124 -14.51 7.54 11.42
N GLU A 125 -13.63 6.72 10.86
CA GLU A 125 -12.27 6.53 11.37
C GLU A 125 -11.21 7.22 10.50
N ARG A 126 -11.61 7.70 9.30
CA ARG A 126 -10.67 8.24 8.33
C ARG A 126 -11.15 9.54 7.70
N THR A 127 -10.22 10.40 7.37
CA THR A 127 -10.46 11.58 6.52
C THR A 127 -9.93 11.26 5.11
N ARG A 128 -10.67 11.68 4.08
CA ARG A 128 -10.29 11.49 2.67
C ARG A 128 -9.98 12.82 2.03
N LYS A 129 -9.05 12.82 1.08
CA LYS A 129 -8.73 14.05 0.32
C LYS A 129 -8.27 13.71 -1.09
N TRP A 130 -8.86 14.37 -2.08
CA TRP A 130 -8.36 14.36 -3.45
C TRP A 130 -7.27 15.40 -3.62
N VAL A 131 -6.13 15.01 -4.16
CA VAL A 131 -4.98 15.89 -4.33
C VAL A 131 -4.26 15.60 -5.65
N SER A 132 -3.51 16.58 -6.15
CA SER A 132 -2.62 16.36 -7.29
C SER A 132 -1.49 15.37 -6.94
N ALA A 133 -0.85 14.80 -7.95
CA ALA A 133 0.31 13.92 -7.73
C ALA A 133 1.43 14.64 -6.97
N THR A 134 1.70 15.90 -7.29
CA THR A 134 2.73 16.71 -6.63
C THR A 134 2.41 16.89 -5.14
N LEU A 135 1.17 17.23 -4.82
CA LEU A 135 0.76 17.40 -3.43
C LEU A 135 0.74 16.06 -2.69
N ALA A 136 0.28 15.00 -3.32
CA ALA A 136 0.32 13.65 -2.74
C ALA A 136 1.75 13.25 -2.35
N ALA A 137 2.72 13.47 -3.23
CA ALA A 137 4.12 13.20 -2.95
C ALA A 137 4.65 14.00 -1.75
N ALA A 138 4.17 15.21 -1.56
CA ALA A 138 4.54 16.04 -0.41
C ALA A 138 3.87 15.58 0.90
N MET A 139 2.70 14.97 0.82
CA MET A 139 1.89 14.60 2.00
C MET A 139 2.23 13.23 2.57
N VAL A 140 2.60 12.26 1.73
CA VAL A 140 2.97 10.91 2.19
C VAL A 140 4.40 10.90 2.74
N GLN A 141 4.73 9.90 3.55
CA GLN A 141 6.03 9.82 4.22
C GLN A 141 7.00 8.83 3.56
N GLU A 142 6.50 7.78 2.93
CA GLU A 142 7.34 6.72 2.37
C GLU A 142 8.07 7.22 1.11
N PRO A 143 9.42 7.18 1.08
CA PRO A 143 10.18 7.70 -0.06
C PRO A 143 9.84 7.05 -1.40
N GLU A 144 9.62 5.74 -1.40
CA GLU A 144 9.27 5.01 -2.62
C GLU A 144 7.86 5.32 -3.09
N LEU A 145 6.92 5.59 -2.17
CA LEU A 145 5.57 6.04 -2.51
C LEU A 145 5.60 7.45 -3.10
N LYS A 146 6.41 8.35 -2.53
CA LYS A 146 6.68 9.68 -3.12
C LYS A 146 7.16 9.54 -4.56
N ALA A 147 8.08 8.61 -4.81
CA ALA A 147 8.61 8.36 -6.15
C ALA A 147 7.52 7.87 -7.11
N ILE A 148 6.60 7.04 -6.66
CA ILE A 148 5.45 6.60 -7.47
C ILE A 148 4.60 7.80 -7.90
N PHE A 149 4.29 8.72 -6.98
CA PHE A 149 3.53 9.93 -7.32
C PHE A 149 4.31 10.86 -8.26
N CYS A 150 5.61 11.01 -8.08
CA CYS A 150 6.43 11.86 -8.94
C CYS A 150 6.53 11.35 -10.38
N ALA A 151 6.30 10.07 -10.61
CA ALA A 151 6.31 9.45 -11.94
C ALA A 151 4.96 9.55 -12.68
N ARG A 152 3.94 10.22 -12.10
CA ARG A 152 2.56 10.32 -12.64
C ARG A 152 2.30 11.60 -13.42
#